data_d4bd0a2c28868fa87cde222d63fb435d
#
_entry.id   d4bd0a2c28868fa87cde222d63fb435d
#
_cell.length_a   1.000
_cell.length_b   1.000
_cell.length_c   1.000
_cell.angle_alpha   90.00
_cell.angle_beta   90.00
_cell.angle_gamma   90.00
#
_symmetry.space_group_name_H-M   'P 1'
#
loop_
_entity.id
_entity.type
_entity.pdbx_description
1 polymer ?
#
loop_
_entity_poly.entity_id
_entity_poly.type
_entity_poly.pdbx_seq_one_letter_code
_entity_poly.pdbx_strand_id
1 'polypeptide(L)'
;EIYTAKRICELGADGARIYPTVVFYDTELCEMMQSGVYSPLSNEEAVERTKEALKVFVENDVPCIRVGLQSGENLSDASLVAGGANHSAIGELAMSALYLDKLCEYIDANLPAEVPSKTVIYCPRGEISKLVGQKRKNMQKIYQKYGIKNVKVLEKNELLSYNIIID
;
A
#
# COMPACT_ATOMS: atom_id res chain seq x y z
N GLU A 1 9.43 -9.42 -7.63
CA GLU A 1 8.23 -9.55 -6.77
C GLU A 1 6.95 -9.72 -7.60
N ILE A 2 6.72 -8.86 -8.63
CA ILE A 2 5.52 -8.90 -9.50
C ILE A 2 5.36 -10.26 -10.19
N TYR A 3 6.44 -10.80 -10.78
CA TYR A 3 6.41 -12.13 -11.37
C TYR A 3 5.99 -13.20 -10.36
N THR A 4 6.53 -13.15 -9.14
CA THR A 4 6.20 -14.09 -8.06
C THR A 4 4.73 -13.95 -7.66
N ALA A 5 4.23 -12.72 -7.50
CA ALA A 5 2.83 -12.48 -7.16
C ALA A 5 1.88 -13.03 -8.23
N LYS A 6 2.15 -12.79 -9.51
CA LYS A 6 1.38 -13.36 -10.63
C LYS A 6 1.39 -14.88 -10.60
N ARG A 7 2.57 -15.48 -10.38
CA ARG A 7 2.69 -16.94 -10.33
C ARG A 7 1.92 -17.57 -9.17
N ILE A 8 1.88 -16.91 -8.01
CA ILE A 8 1.06 -17.33 -6.87
C ILE A 8 -0.42 -17.34 -7.24
N CYS A 9 -0.91 -16.29 -7.90
CA CYS A 9 -2.31 -16.23 -8.37
C CYS A 9 -2.61 -17.34 -9.39
N GLU A 10 -1.74 -17.55 -10.38
CA GLU A 10 -1.89 -18.63 -11.40
C GLU A 10 -1.96 -20.02 -10.79
N LEU A 11 -1.29 -20.25 -9.66
CA LEU A 11 -1.30 -21.53 -8.94
C LEU A 11 -2.54 -21.72 -8.06
N GLY A 12 -3.45 -20.74 -8.02
CA GLY A 12 -4.72 -20.85 -7.29
C GLY A 12 -4.56 -20.74 -5.77
N ALA A 13 -3.68 -19.87 -5.29
CA ALA A 13 -3.51 -19.67 -3.85
C ALA A 13 -4.76 -19.05 -3.22
N ASP A 14 -5.19 -19.57 -2.07
CA ASP A 14 -6.34 -19.06 -1.29
C ASP A 14 -6.04 -17.75 -0.53
N GLY A 15 -4.79 -17.36 -0.47
CA GLY A 15 -4.36 -16.11 0.16
C GLY A 15 -2.84 -15.91 0.11
N ALA A 16 -2.43 -14.68 0.34
CA ALA A 16 -1.03 -14.27 0.28
C ALA A 16 -0.61 -13.43 1.48
N ARG A 17 0.70 -13.31 1.67
CA ARG A 17 1.32 -12.37 2.61
C ARG A 17 2.50 -11.68 1.94
N ILE A 18 2.70 -10.40 2.24
CA ILE A 18 3.82 -9.63 1.72
C ILE A 18 4.67 -9.15 2.89
N TYR A 19 5.92 -9.55 2.91
CA TYR A 19 6.88 -9.16 3.94
C TYR A 19 8.07 -8.46 3.31
N PRO A 20 8.18 -7.13 3.39
CA PRO A 20 9.38 -6.41 3.02
C PRO A 20 10.58 -6.87 3.86
N THR A 21 11.74 -6.99 3.21
CA THR A 21 12.96 -7.50 3.86
C THR A 21 13.54 -6.48 4.83
N VAL A 22 13.83 -6.93 6.04
CA VAL A 22 14.60 -6.22 7.06
C VAL A 22 15.93 -6.95 7.25
N VAL A 23 17.01 -6.21 7.35
CA VAL A 23 18.36 -6.75 7.59
C VAL A 23 18.67 -6.64 9.08
N PHE A 24 18.93 -7.76 9.73
CA PHE A 24 19.36 -7.80 11.11
C PHE A 24 20.89 -7.92 11.20
N TYR A 25 21.48 -7.35 12.24
CA TYR A 25 22.89 -7.59 12.57
C TYR A 25 23.13 -9.09 12.78
N ASP A 26 24.37 -9.51 12.66
CA ASP A 26 24.81 -10.91 12.85
C ASP A 26 24.14 -11.93 11.91
N THR A 27 23.75 -11.48 10.69
CA THR A 27 23.19 -12.33 9.65
C THR A 27 24.03 -12.27 8.39
N GLU A 28 24.02 -13.35 7.58
CA GLU A 28 24.66 -13.39 6.27
C GLU A 28 24.17 -12.24 5.36
N LEU A 29 22.89 -11.88 5.43
CA LEU A 29 22.34 -10.76 4.67
C LEU A 29 22.97 -9.42 5.08
N CYS A 30 23.32 -9.26 6.35
CA CYS A 30 24.06 -8.09 6.84
C CYS A 30 25.47 -8.05 6.27
N GLU A 31 26.16 -9.18 6.21
CA GLU A 31 27.49 -9.29 5.60
C GLU A 31 27.44 -8.95 4.10
N MET A 32 26.43 -9.47 3.39
CA MET A 32 26.19 -9.13 1.98
C MET A 32 25.91 -7.63 1.78
N MET A 33 25.17 -7.01 2.70
CA MET A 33 24.94 -5.56 2.67
C MET A 33 26.24 -4.78 2.89
N GLN A 34 27.03 -5.15 3.89
CA GLN A 34 28.30 -4.50 4.22
C GLN A 34 29.34 -4.63 3.10
N SER A 35 29.34 -5.77 2.40
CA SER A 35 30.23 -6.02 1.24
C SER A 35 29.73 -5.40 -0.06
N GLY A 36 28.53 -4.78 -0.06
CA GLY A 36 27.93 -4.18 -1.26
C GLY A 36 27.32 -5.17 -2.25
N VAL A 37 27.23 -6.45 -1.90
CA VAL A 37 26.57 -7.49 -2.71
C VAL A 37 25.05 -7.38 -2.64
N TYR A 38 24.50 -6.90 -1.51
CA TYR A 38 23.08 -6.65 -1.32
C TYR A 38 22.83 -5.19 -0.95
N SER A 39 21.84 -4.58 -1.59
CA SER A 39 21.35 -3.24 -1.24
C SER A 39 19.95 -3.35 -0.63
N PRO A 40 19.78 -3.04 0.65
CA PRO A 40 18.47 -3.06 1.28
C PRO A 40 17.57 -1.96 0.74
N LEU A 41 16.28 -2.22 0.68
CA LEU A 41 15.29 -1.22 0.24
C LEU A 41 15.15 -0.11 1.28
N SER A 42 14.99 1.12 0.83
CA SER A 42 14.43 2.19 1.66
C SER A 42 12.97 1.89 2.03
N ASN A 43 12.43 2.61 3.02
CA ASN A 43 11.01 2.47 3.37
C ASN A 43 10.10 2.86 2.21
N GLU A 44 10.48 3.89 1.44
CA GLU A 44 9.73 4.37 0.28
C GLU A 44 9.71 3.32 -0.85
N GLU A 45 10.85 2.75 -1.18
CA GLU A 45 10.95 1.67 -2.17
C GLU A 45 10.17 0.44 -1.74
N ALA A 46 10.23 0.07 -0.45
CA ALA A 46 9.47 -1.05 0.09
C ALA A 46 7.97 -0.81 0.01
N VAL A 47 7.49 0.39 0.30
CA VAL A 47 6.07 0.77 0.14
C VAL A 47 5.65 0.62 -1.32
N GLU A 48 6.43 1.13 -2.26
CA GLU A 48 6.10 1.07 -3.69
C GLU A 48 6.07 -0.38 -4.20
N ARG A 49 7.10 -1.16 -3.92
CA ARG A 49 7.16 -2.58 -4.34
C ARG A 49 6.07 -3.43 -3.69
N THR A 50 5.76 -3.16 -2.44
CA THR A 50 4.65 -3.82 -1.71
C THR A 50 3.31 -3.46 -2.33
N LYS A 51 3.08 -2.20 -2.70
CA LYS A 51 1.89 -1.73 -3.39
C LYS A 51 1.69 -2.46 -4.72
N GLU A 52 2.74 -2.56 -5.53
CA GLU A 52 2.67 -3.24 -6.82
C GLU A 52 2.36 -4.74 -6.68
N ALA A 53 2.96 -5.43 -5.72
CA ALA A 53 2.63 -6.82 -5.43
C ALA A 53 1.19 -6.98 -4.92
N LEU A 54 0.75 -6.09 -4.03
CA LEU A 54 -0.62 -6.06 -3.51
C LEU A 54 -1.64 -5.82 -4.63
N LYS A 55 -1.34 -4.93 -5.58
CA LYS A 55 -2.17 -4.66 -6.76
C LYS A 55 -2.43 -5.95 -7.54
N VAL A 56 -1.40 -6.76 -7.80
CA VAL A 56 -1.55 -8.05 -8.49
C VAL A 56 -2.53 -8.98 -7.75
N PHE A 57 -2.40 -9.10 -6.44
CA PHE A 57 -3.30 -9.95 -5.65
C PHE A 57 -4.74 -9.44 -5.67
N VAL A 58 -4.95 -8.12 -5.54
CA VAL A 58 -6.29 -7.50 -5.61
C VAL A 58 -6.94 -7.71 -6.99
N GLU A 59 -6.18 -7.57 -8.08
CA GLU A 59 -6.67 -7.75 -9.45
C GLU A 59 -7.00 -9.22 -9.80
N ASN A 60 -6.52 -10.17 -9.01
CA ASN A 60 -6.77 -11.61 -9.19
C ASN A 60 -7.65 -12.21 -8.07
N ASP A 61 -8.32 -11.37 -7.26
CA ASP A 61 -9.18 -11.78 -6.15
C ASP A 61 -8.49 -12.71 -5.12
N VAL A 62 -7.17 -12.61 -4.98
CA VAL A 62 -6.40 -13.34 -3.95
C VAL A 62 -6.28 -12.45 -2.71
N PRO A 63 -6.87 -12.82 -1.57
CA PRO A 63 -6.82 -12.00 -0.36
C PRO A 63 -5.40 -11.92 0.18
N CYS A 64 -4.88 -10.70 0.34
CA CYS A 64 -3.62 -10.49 1.04
C CYS A 64 -3.90 -10.34 2.54
N ILE A 65 -3.74 -11.44 3.29
CA ILE A 65 -4.13 -11.53 4.70
C ILE A 65 -3.17 -10.80 5.64
N ARG A 66 -1.97 -10.45 5.17
CA ARG A 66 -1.02 -9.62 5.90
C ARG A 66 -0.08 -8.88 4.95
N VAL A 67 0.12 -7.62 5.23
CA VAL A 67 1.10 -6.76 4.55
C VAL A 67 1.98 -6.10 5.61
N GLY A 68 3.30 -6.26 5.48
CA GLY A 68 4.27 -5.78 6.45
C GLY A 68 4.52 -6.75 7.62
N LEU A 69 5.65 -6.56 8.29
CA LEU A 69 6.05 -7.37 9.43
C LEU A 69 5.21 -7.03 10.66
N GLN A 70 5.01 -8.02 11.51
CA GLN A 70 4.38 -7.79 12.81
C GLN A 70 5.37 -7.07 13.72
N SER A 71 4.91 -6.02 14.39
CA SER A 71 5.69 -5.36 15.44
C SER A 71 6.02 -6.38 16.53
N GLY A 72 7.28 -6.67 16.70
CA GLY A 72 7.81 -7.53 17.74
C GLY A 72 8.96 -6.81 18.45
N GLU A 73 9.37 -7.31 19.60
CA GLU A 73 10.46 -6.72 20.38
C GLU A 73 11.74 -6.52 19.52
N ASN A 74 12.08 -7.52 18.70
CA ASN A 74 13.28 -7.46 17.85
C ASN A 74 13.18 -6.41 16.70
N LEU A 75 12.00 -6.14 16.18
CA LEU A 75 11.81 -5.11 15.14
C LEU A 75 11.75 -3.70 15.72
N SER A 76 11.37 -3.58 17.00
CA SER A 76 11.31 -2.31 17.72
C SER A 76 12.67 -1.90 18.27
N ASP A 77 13.59 -2.85 18.41
CA ASP A 77 14.93 -2.59 18.88
C ASP A 77 15.85 -2.18 17.72
N ALA A 78 16.08 -0.88 17.64
CA ALA A 78 16.96 -0.30 16.61
C ALA A 78 18.41 -0.85 16.67
N SER A 79 18.84 -1.42 17.81
CA SER A 79 20.16 -2.02 17.95
C SER A 79 20.33 -3.34 17.20
N LEU A 80 19.22 -4.00 16.87
CA LEU A 80 19.20 -5.28 16.17
C LEU A 80 19.06 -5.12 14.65
N VAL A 81 18.63 -3.97 14.16
CA VAL A 81 18.33 -3.73 12.74
C VAL A 81 19.49 -2.97 12.08
N ALA A 82 20.13 -3.61 11.12
CA ALA A 82 21.20 -3.04 10.32
C ALA A 82 20.71 -2.22 9.12
N GLY A 83 19.51 -2.53 8.58
CA GLY A 83 18.96 -1.83 7.44
C GLY A 83 17.66 -2.44 6.89
N GLY A 84 17.17 -1.88 5.78
CA GLY A 84 15.97 -2.37 5.12
C GLY A 84 14.69 -1.72 5.59
N ALA A 85 13.57 -2.30 5.20
CA ALA A 85 12.22 -1.74 5.34
C ALA A 85 11.66 -1.94 6.77
N ASN A 86 12.21 -1.23 7.74
CA ASN A 86 11.85 -1.35 9.17
C ASN A 86 10.88 -0.25 9.65
N HIS A 87 9.88 0.09 8.86
CA HIS A 87 8.83 1.02 9.31
C HIS A 87 7.57 0.23 9.67
N SER A 88 7.07 0.38 10.90
CA SER A 88 5.93 -0.38 11.44
C SER A 88 4.64 -0.26 10.61
N ALA A 89 4.48 0.83 9.87
CA ALA A 89 3.29 1.11 9.06
C ALA A 89 3.49 0.83 7.56
N ILE A 90 4.52 0.10 7.11
CA ILE A 90 4.74 -0.15 5.67
C ILE A 90 3.50 -0.74 5.00
N GLY A 91 2.85 -1.71 5.64
CA GLY A 91 1.64 -2.31 5.11
C GLY A 91 0.51 -1.29 4.92
N GLU A 92 0.29 -0.45 5.91
CA GLU A 92 -0.73 0.60 5.85
C GLU A 92 -0.41 1.66 4.79
N LEU A 93 0.86 2.03 4.66
CA LEU A 93 1.33 2.97 3.64
C LEU A 93 1.15 2.40 2.23
N ALA A 94 1.47 1.11 2.01
CA ALA A 94 1.30 0.45 0.72
C ALA A 94 -0.19 0.32 0.34
N MET A 95 -1.06 -0.07 1.29
CA MET A 95 -2.50 -0.09 1.09
C MET A 95 -3.06 1.28 0.75
N SER A 96 -2.60 2.31 1.46
CA SER A 96 -2.99 3.70 1.21
C SER A 96 -2.52 4.21 -0.16
N ALA A 97 -1.30 3.83 -0.58
CA ALA A 97 -0.78 4.16 -1.89
C ALA A 97 -1.60 3.49 -3.01
N LEU A 98 -2.02 2.22 -2.83
CA LEU A 98 -2.90 1.55 -3.78
C LEU A 98 -4.26 2.23 -3.89
N TYR A 99 -4.84 2.69 -2.77
CA TYR A 99 -6.07 3.50 -2.81
C TYR A 99 -5.89 4.81 -3.57
N LEU A 100 -4.75 5.47 -3.45
CA LEU A 100 -4.46 6.68 -4.22
C LEU A 100 -4.42 6.39 -5.73
N ASP A 101 -3.78 5.30 -6.14
CA ASP A 101 -3.74 4.88 -7.54
C ASP A 101 -5.16 4.60 -8.07
N LYS A 102 -5.97 3.85 -7.31
CA LYS A 102 -7.39 3.58 -7.66
C LYS A 102 -8.23 4.85 -7.75
N LEU A 103 -8.02 5.82 -6.85
CA LEU A 103 -8.68 7.13 -6.91
C LEU A 103 -8.27 7.89 -8.19
N CYS A 104 -7.00 7.92 -8.51
CA CYS A 104 -6.51 8.56 -9.71
C CYS A 104 -7.07 7.88 -10.96
N GLU A 105 -7.01 6.55 -11.06
CA GLU A 105 -7.57 5.77 -12.17
C GLU A 105 -9.07 6.06 -12.36
N TYR A 106 -9.83 6.09 -11.26
CA TYR A 106 -11.28 6.39 -11.33
C TYR A 106 -11.56 7.82 -11.79
N ILE A 107 -10.84 8.80 -11.24
CA ILE A 107 -11.01 10.22 -11.59
C ILE A 107 -10.64 10.45 -13.06
N ASP A 108 -9.50 9.92 -13.49
CA ASP A 108 -9.01 10.07 -14.87
C ASP A 108 -9.98 9.44 -15.90
N ALA A 109 -10.70 8.35 -15.50
CA ALA A 109 -11.64 7.65 -16.38
C ALA A 109 -13.06 8.23 -16.39
N ASN A 110 -13.54 8.84 -15.29
CA ASN A 110 -14.97 9.09 -15.10
C ASN A 110 -15.34 10.54 -14.81
N LEU A 111 -14.42 11.37 -14.32
CA LEU A 111 -14.77 12.74 -13.97
C LEU A 111 -14.62 13.69 -15.16
N PRO A 112 -15.58 14.64 -15.33
CA PRO A 112 -15.48 15.68 -16.36
C PRO A 112 -14.31 16.63 -16.04
N ALA A 113 -13.85 17.37 -17.07
CA ALA A 113 -12.75 18.33 -16.93
C ALA A 113 -13.01 19.43 -15.88
N GLU A 114 -14.29 19.77 -15.63
CA GLU A 114 -14.70 20.64 -14.53
C GLU A 114 -15.12 19.78 -13.33
N VAL A 115 -14.30 19.79 -12.31
CA VAL A 115 -14.52 18.99 -11.10
C VAL A 115 -15.61 19.61 -10.23
N PRO A 116 -16.57 18.82 -9.70
CA PRO A 116 -17.61 19.31 -8.80
C PRO A 116 -17.04 19.97 -7.55
N SER A 117 -17.66 21.05 -7.09
CA SER A 117 -17.26 21.78 -5.87
C SER A 117 -17.42 20.95 -4.59
N LYS A 118 -18.21 19.89 -4.65
CA LYS A 118 -18.38 18.88 -3.58
C LYS A 118 -18.31 17.51 -4.21
N THR A 119 -17.47 16.65 -3.63
CA THR A 119 -17.28 15.28 -4.10
C THR A 119 -17.46 14.33 -2.92
N VAL A 120 -18.26 13.29 -3.11
CA VAL A 120 -18.42 12.23 -2.12
C VAL A 120 -17.72 10.98 -2.65
N ILE A 121 -16.81 10.42 -1.85
CA ILE A 121 -16.13 9.18 -2.17
C ILE A 121 -16.62 8.10 -1.22
N TYR A 122 -17.11 6.99 -1.78
CA TYR A 122 -17.48 5.81 -1.02
C TYR A 122 -16.38 4.78 -1.06
N CYS A 123 -16.12 4.16 0.08
CA CYS A 123 -15.18 3.07 0.22
C CYS A 123 -15.79 1.92 1.05
N PRO A 124 -15.17 0.74 1.04
CA PRO A 124 -15.58 -0.36 1.90
C PRO A 124 -15.52 0.00 3.38
N ARG A 125 -16.32 -0.72 4.17
CA ARG A 125 -16.35 -0.53 5.62
C ARG A 125 -14.98 -0.78 6.25
N GLY A 126 -14.56 0.13 7.15
CA GLY A 126 -13.28 0.06 7.86
C GLY A 126 -12.07 0.52 7.04
N GLU A 127 -12.26 1.05 5.83
CA GLU A 127 -11.14 1.40 4.94
C GLU A 127 -10.96 2.92 4.73
N ILE A 128 -11.73 3.77 5.41
CA ILE A 128 -11.60 5.23 5.31
C ILE A 128 -10.17 5.70 5.58
N SER A 129 -9.50 5.17 6.62
CA SER A 129 -8.14 5.58 6.98
C SER A 129 -7.13 5.29 5.87
N LYS A 130 -7.24 4.12 5.23
CA LYS A 130 -6.40 3.71 4.12
C LYS A 130 -6.63 4.60 2.89
N LEU A 131 -7.90 4.86 2.54
CA LEU A 131 -8.27 5.71 1.42
C LEU A 131 -7.82 7.16 1.63
N VAL A 132 -8.05 7.73 2.81
CA VAL A 132 -7.68 9.12 3.14
C VAL A 132 -6.16 9.27 3.26
N GLY A 133 -5.48 8.23 3.71
CA GLY A 133 -4.04 8.19 3.98
C GLY A 133 -3.64 8.89 5.27
N GLN A 134 -2.47 8.54 5.79
CA GLN A 134 -1.92 9.16 7.00
C GLN A 134 -1.87 10.69 6.84
N LYS A 135 -2.35 11.41 7.88
CA LYS A 135 -2.44 12.89 7.86
C LYS A 135 -3.16 13.44 6.63
N ARG A 136 -4.14 12.71 6.09
CA ARG A 136 -4.90 13.05 4.88
C ARG A 136 -4.06 13.22 3.60
N LYS A 137 -2.93 12.54 3.51
CA LYS A 137 -1.93 12.71 2.44
C LYS A 137 -2.51 12.40 1.04
N ASN A 138 -3.39 11.40 0.93
CA ASN A 138 -4.05 11.07 -0.33
C ASN A 138 -5.00 12.20 -0.76
N MET A 139 -5.79 12.76 0.17
CA MET A 139 -6.69 13.87 -0.14
C MET A 139 -5.92 15.13 -0.57
N GLN A 140 -4.76 15.38 0.03
CA GLN A 140 -3.88 16.48 -0.39
C GLN A 140 -3.36 16.29 -1.81
N LYS A 141 -2.94 15.04 -2.17
CA LYS A 141 -2.49 14.72 -3.52
C LYS A 141 -3.62 14.84 -4.55
N ILE A 142 -4.82 14.38 -4.22
CA ILE A 142 -6.01 14.54 -5.07
C ILE A 142 -6.34 16.02 -5.26
N TYR A 143 -6.27 16.83 -4.22
CA TYR A 143 -6.42 18.27 -4.35
C TYR A 143 -5.35 18.90 -5.26
N GLN A 144 -4.09 18.55 -5.06
CA GLN A 144 -2.96 19.08 -5.86
C GLN A 144 -3.08 18.71 -7.34
N LYS A 145 -3.49 17.46 -7.65
CA LYS A 145 -3.54 16.97 -9.03
C LYS A 145 -4.81 17.41 -9.76
N TYR A 146 -5.96 17.40 -9.07
CA TYR A 146 -7.27 17.56 -9.69
C TYR A 146 -8.05 18.81 -9.22
N GLY A 147 -7.58 19.54 -8.23
CA GLY A 147 -8.27 20.71 -7.68
C GLY A 147 -9.49 20.40 -6.79
N ILE A 148 -9.74 19.14 -6.45
CA ILE A 148 -10.91 18.72 -5.66
C ILE A 148 -10.72 19.14 -4.20
N LYS A 149 -11.52 20.13 -3.75
CA LYS A 149 -11.33 20.75 -2.42
C LYS A 149 -12.15 20.12 -1.30
N ASN A 150 -13.42 19.85 -1.54
CA ASN A 150 -14.38 19.43 -0.53
C ASN A 150 -14.73 17.95 -0.71
N VAL A 151 -13.82 17.06 -0.27
CA VAL A 151 -14.04 15.62 -0.32
C VAL A 151 -14.64 15.14 0.99
N LYS A 152 -15.83 14.52 0.92
CA LYS A 152 -16.43 13.74 1.99
C LYS A 152 -16.20 12.25 1.70
N VAL A 153 -15.65 11.50 2.63
CA VAL A 153 -15.47 10.05 2.50
C VAL A 153 -16.50 9.34 3.37
N LEU A 154 -17.22 8.38 2.79
CA LEU A 154 -18.26 7.58 3.45
C LEU A 154 -18.03 6.10 3.21
N GLU A 155 -18.49 5.28 4.14
CA GLU A 155 -18.48 3.83 4.00
C GLU A 155 -19.72 3.33 3.27
N LYS A 156 -19.56 2.28 2.46
CA LYS A 156 -20.62 1.56 1.78
C LYS A 156 -20.39 0.05 1.89
N ASN A 157 -21.32 -0.64 2.56
CA ASN A 157 -21.14 -2.05 2.94
C ASN A 157 -21.07 -3.03 1.75
N GLU A 158 -21.63 -2.65 0.60
CA GLU A 158 -21.65 -3.49 -0.60
C GLU A 158 -20.33 -3.43 -1.40
N LEU A 159 -19.42 -2.53 -1.05
CA LEU A 159 -18.14 -2.42 -1.73
C LEU A 159 -17.14 -3.45 -1.21
N LEU A 160 -16.45 -4.10 -2.12
CA LEU A 160 -15.29 -4.96 -1.81
C LEU A 160 -14.05 -4.09 -1.60
N SER A 161 -13.04 -4.65 -0.92
CA SER A 161 -11.76 -3.97 -0.69
C SER A 161 -11.18 -3.36 -1.97
N TYR A 162 -10.68 -2.15 -1.85
CA TYR A 162 -10.12 -1.32 -2.94
C TYR A 162 -11.11 -0.89 -4.03
N ASN A 163 -12.41 -1.20 -3.92
CA ASN A 163 -13.42 -0.63 -4.79
C ASN A 163 -13.87 0.73 -4.25
N ILE A 164 -14.10 1.67 -5.16
CA ILE A 164 -14.54 3.03 -4.83
C ILE A 164 -15.65 3.47 -5.76
N ILE A 165 -16.48 4.37 -5.27
CA ILE A 165 -17.48 5.12 -6.07
C ILE A 165 -17.28 6.59 -5.75
N ILE A 166 -17.37 7.45 -6.75
CA ILE A 166 -17.27 8.91 -6.60
C ILE A 166 -18.55 9.53 -7.18
N ASP A 167 -19.25 10.33 -6.34
CA ASP A 167 -20.45 11.10 -6.68
C ASP A 167 -20.19 12.61 -6.56
#